data_29362b325fae47f7e61b536b524cf263
#
_entry.id   29362b325fae47f7e61b536b524cf263
#
_cell.length_a   1.000
_cell.length_b   1.000
_cell.length_c   1.000
_cell.angle_alpha   90.00
_cell.angle_beta   90.00
_cell.angle_gamma   90.00
#
_symmetry.space_group_name_H-M   'P 1'
#
loop_
_entity.id
_entity.type
_entity.pdbx_description
1 polymer ?
#
loop_
_entity_poly.entity_id
_entity_poly.type
_entity_poly.pdbx_seq_one_letter_code
_entity_poly.pdbx_strand_id
1 'polypeptide(L)'
;MGLNIAYASSLVSAFPIVGIDIHEDKINLGKKFGLSHGILNSQNLREKIKDIFGTNGPDVVFETTGKAQIMENAYEMTPNDSKIVYVGVPDGKISIYSLPLAFNKTLKVSHGGDTTPEKDIPRYVKLVENKKINFNNLISHEFNLSEINEAINLFRTGKAGRILIKINKEK
;
A
#
# COMPACT_ATOMS: atom_id res chain seq x y z
N MET A 1 1.90 4.52 -1.52
CA MET A 1 1.42 4.05 -0.20
C MET A 1 1.75 2.56 -0.03
N GLY A 2 1.32 1.67 -0.90
CA GLY A 2 1.52 0.22 -0.79
C GLY A 2 2.96 -0.23 -0.52
N LEU A 3 3.97 0.38 -1.13
CA LEU A 3 5.38 0.06 -0.86
C LEU A 3 5.77 0.26 0.62
N ASN A 4 5.27 1.33 1.25
CA ASN A 4 5.55 1.58 2.67
C ASN A 4 4.86 0.54 3.57
N ILE A 5 3.66 0.10 3.19
CA ILE A 5 2.94 -0.97 3.91
C ILE A 5 3.70 -2.28 3.77
N ALA A 6 4.12 -2.66 2.57
CA ALA A 6 4.92 -3.87 2.34
C ALA A 6 6.20 -3.84 3.17
N TYR A 7 6.89 -2.71 3.18
CA TYR A 7 8.12 -2.56 3.96
C TYR A 7 7.86 -2.66 5.47
N ALA A 8 6.87 -1.95 5.98
CA ALA A 8 6.50 -2.03 7.39
C ALA A 8 6.08 -3.46 7.80
N SER A 9 5.35 -4.16 6.95
CA SER A 9 4.98 -5.57 7.15
C SER A 9 6.22 -6.47 7.26
N SER A 10 7.24 -6.24 6.43
CA SER A 10 8.49 -7.02 6.49
C SER A 10 9.26 -6.77 7.79
N LEU A 11 9.22 -5.54 8.33
CA LEU A 11 9.88 -5.21 9.59
C LEU A 11 9.27 -5.92 10.81
N VAL A 12 7.98 -6.28 10.74
CA VAL A 12 7.28 -7.04 11.78
C VAL A 12 7.20 -8.54 11.47
N SER A 13 8.01 -9.00 10.53
CA SER A 13 8.12 -10.43 10.16
C SER A 13 6.81 -11.04 9.63
N ALA A 14 5.93 -10.26 9.02
CA ALA A 14 4.75 -10.81 8.34
C ALA A 14 5.18 -11.68 7.15
N PHE A 15 4.52 -12.82 6.95
CA PHE A 15 4.79 -13.72 5.82
C PHE A 15 3.59 -14.64 5.55
N PRO A 16 3.20 -14.86 4.28
CA PRO A 16 3.68 -14.15 3.08
C PRO A 16 3.18 -12.70 3.01
N ILE A 17 3.93 -11.82 2.32
CA ILE A 17 3.52 -10.46 1.99
C ILE A 17 3.21 -10.41 0.51
N VAL A 18 1.94 -10.20 0.17
CA VAL A 18 1.45 -10.21 -1.22
C VAL A 18 1.07 -8.80 -1.64
N GLY A 19 1.65 -8.33 -2.74
CA GLY A 19 1.26 -7.07 -3.38
C GLY A 19 0.46 -7.31 -4.65
N ILE A 20 -0.63 -6.57 -4.83
CA ILE A 20 -1.49 -6.63 -6.01
C ILE A 20 -1.45 -5.25 -6.66
N ASP A 21 -1.11 -5.17 -7.93
CA ASP A 21 -1.14 -3.93 -8.71
C ASP A 21 -1.52 -4.23 -10.18
N ILE A 22 -1.92 -3.20 -10.91
CA ILE A 22 -2.18 -3.27 -12.36
C ILE A 22 -0.90 -3.03 -13.18
N HIS A 23 0.19 -2.58 -12.53
CA HIS A 23 1.47 -2.28 -13.15
C HIS A 23 2.55 -3.26 -12.67
N GLU A 24 3.13 -4.00 -13.60
CA GLU A 24 4.16 -5.01 -13.30
C GLU A 24 5.45 -4.40 -12.73
N ASP A 25 5.83 -3.20 -13.20
CA ASP A 25 6.98 -2.45 -12.69
C ASP A 25 6.83 -2.11 -11.20
N LYS A 26 5.62 -1.79 -10.74
CA LYS A 26 5.34 -1.56 -9.32
C LYS A 26 5.42 -2.84 -8.49
N ILE A 27 4.96 -3.95 -9.04
CA ILE A 27 5.12 -5.26 -8.40
C ILE A 27 6.60 -5.60 -8.24
N ASN A 28 7.40 -5.43 -9.31
CA ASN A 28 8.83 -5.69 -9.27
C ASN A 28 9.57 -4.74 -8.32
N LEU A 29 9.17 -3.48 -8.25
CA LEU A 29 9.67 -2.56 -7.23
C LEU A 29 9.28 -3.02 -5.82
N GLY A 30 8.05 -3.48 -5.62
CA GLY A 30 7.53 -3.98 -4.36
C GLY A 30 8.35 -5.13 -3.76
N LYS A 31 8.94 -5.99 -4.59
CA LYS A 31 9.85 -7.05 -4.13
C LYS A 31 11.07 -6.48 -3.40
N LYS A 32 11.57 -5.30 -3.80
CA LYS A 32 12.66 -4.61 -3.10
C LYS A 32 12.21 -3.99 -1.77
N PHE A 33 10.90 -3.89 -1.54
CA PHE A 33 10.28 -3.37 -0.33
C PHE A 33 9.60 -4.45 0.52
N GLY A 34 10.00 -5.72 0.35
CA GLY A 34 9.59 -6.80 1.22
C GLY A 34 8.40 -7.64 0.74
N LEU A 35 7.89 -7.45 -0.48
CA LEU A 35 6.93 -8.39 -1.04
C LEU A 35 7.60 -9.75 -1.25
N SER A 36 6.99 -10.80 -0.72
CA SER A 36 7.33 -12.18 -1.05
C SER A 36 6.70 -12.62 -2.36
N HIS A 37 5.50 -12.12 -2.66
CA HIS A 37 4.75 -12.43 -3.88
C HIS A 37 4.16 -11.15 -4.48
N GLY A 38 4.12 -11.10 -5.81
CA GLY A 38 3.47 -10.04 -6.57
C GLY A 38 2.43 -10.63 -7.52
N ILE A 39 1.24 -10.06 -7.53
CA ILE A 39 0.15 -10.49 -8.41
C ILE A 39 -0.25 -9.32 -9.30
N LEU A 40 -0.13 -9.50 -10.61
CA LEU A 40 -0.77 -8.60 -11.56
C LEU A 40 -2.29 -8.82 -11.48
N ASN A 41 -3.04 -7.74 -11.24
CA ASN A 41 -4.49 -7.82 -11.11
C ASN A 41 -5.12 -8.37 -12.40
N SER A 42 -5.86 -9.47 -12.29
CA SER A 42 -6.42 -10.24 -13.40
C SER A 42 -7.71 -10.95 -12.97
N GLN A 43 -8.44 -11.52 -13.92
CA GLN A 43 -9.71 -12.22 -13.66
C GLN A 43 -9.61 -13.39 -12.67
N ASN A 44 -8.45 -14.05 -12.58
CA ASN A 44 -8.22 -15.18 -11.66
C ASN A 44 -7.51 -14.78 -10.35
N LEU A 45 -7.69 -13.53 -9.90
CA LEU A 45 -7.06 -13.01 -8.69
C LEU A 45 -7.37 -13.84 -7.44
N ARG A 46 -8.63 -14.26 -7.25
CA ARG A 46 -9.07 -15.06 -6.10
C ARG A 46 -8.35 -16.41 -6.02
N GLU A 47 -8.15 -17.07 -7.16
CA GLU A 47 -7.42 -18.35 -7.24
C GLU A 47 -5.96 -18.16 -6.83
N LYS A 48 -5.28 -17.14 -7.40
CA LYS A 48 -3.89 -16.83 -7.06
C LYS A 48 -3.70 -16.52 -5.57
N ILE A 49 -4.64 -15.80 -4.96
CA ILE A 49 -4.62 -15.53 -3.51
C ILE A 49 -4.76 -16.84 -2.73
N LYS A 50 -5.69 -17.69 -3.14
CA LYS A 50 -5.90 -19.01 -2.51
C LYS A 50 -4.68 -19.93 -2.63
N ASP A 51 -3.99 -19.90 -3.77
CA ASP A 51 -2.76 -20.68 -3.98
C ASP A 51 -1.63 -20.27 -3.02
N ILE A 52 -1.56 -18.97 -2.66
CA ILE A 52 -0.52 -18.46 -1.78
C ILE A 52 -0.89 -18.62 -0.30
N PHE A 53 -2.12 -18.31 0.09
CA PHE A 53 -2.56 -18.29 1.48
C PHE A 53 -3.30 -19.56 1.91
N GLY A 54 -3.63 -20.46 0.97
CA GLY A 54 -4.45 -21.61 1.25
C GLY A 54 -5.91 -21.25 1.53
N THR A 55 -6.60 -22.15 2.24
CA THR A 55 -8.04 -22.00 2.54
C THR A 55 -8.34 -20.93 3.58
N ASN A 56 -7.38 -20.62 4.46
CA ASN A 56 -7.58 -19.66 5.54
C ASN A 56 -7.50 -18.19 5.06
N GLY A 57 -6.87 -17.96 3.88
CA GLY A 57 -6.68 -16.61 3.35
C GLY A 57 -5.71 -15.75 4.17
N PRO A 58 -5.62 -14.44 3.88
CA PRO A 58 -4.73 -13.51 4.58
C PRO A 58 -5.30 -13.06 5.93
N ASP A 59 -4.45 -12.93 6.95
CA ASP A 59 -4.83 -12.38 8.27
C ASP A 59 -5.14 -10.88 8.23
N VAL A 60 -4.44 -10.15 7.34
CA VAL A 60 -4.60 -8.70 7.21
C VAL A 60 -4.59 -8.29 5.73
N VAL A 61 -5.56 -7.49 5.34
CA VAL A 61 -5.65 -6.89 4.00
C VAL A 61 -5.58 -5.37 4.11
N PHE A 62 -4.72 -4.74 3.31
CA PHE A 62 -4.64 -3.29 3.18
C PHE A 62 -5.13 -2.86 1.81
N GLU A 63 -6.13 -2.00 1.76
CA GLU A 63 -6.62 -1.39 0.54
C GLU A 63 -6.13 0.06 0.45
N THR A 64 -5.48 0.42 -0.66
CA THR A 64 -4.79 1.71 -0.81
C THR A 64 -5.22 2.54 -2.02
N THR A 65 -6.14 2.03 -2.82
CA THR A 65 -6.58 2.72 -4.05
C THR A 65 -7.69 3.73 -3.79
N GLY A 66 -8.56 3.46 -2.82
CA GLY A 66 -9.76 4.24 -2.54
C GLY A 66 -10.88 4.07 -3.57
N LYS A 67 -10.72 3.18 -4.56
CA LYS A 67 -11.80 2.90 -5.52
C LYS A 67 -12.87 2.03 -4.86
N ALA A 68 -14.11 2.53 -4.81
CA ALA A 68 -15.21 1.87 -4.13
C ALA A 68 -15.33 0.37 -4.48
N GLN A 69 -15.32 0.04 -5.78
CA GLN A 69 -15.40 -1.35 -6.23
C GLN A 69 -14.21 -2.22 -5.77
N ILE A 70 -13.00 -1.64 -5.69
CA ILE A 70 -11.83 -2.38 -5.21
C ILE A 70 -11.91 -2.59 -3.70
N MET A 71 -12.40 -1.58 -2.96
CA MET A 71 -12.63 -1.68 -1.52
C MET A 71 -13.66 -2.77 -1.19
N GLU A 72 -14.76 -2.85 -1.94
CA GLU A 72 -15.77 -3.90 -1.84
C GLU A 72 -15.19 -5.28 -2.11
N ASN A 73 -14.47 -5.44 -3.22
CA ASN A 73 -13.81 -6.69 -3.58
C ASN A 73 -12.77 -7.12 -2.53
N ALA A 74 -11.99 -6.17 -2.01
CA ALA A 74 -11.02 -6.45 -0.96
C ALA A 74 -11.71 -6.91 0.34
N TYR A 75 -12.84 -6.29 0.70
CA TYR A 75 -13.64 -6.72 1.83
C TYR A 75 -14.17 -8.15 1.66
N GLU A 76 -14.72 -8.46 0.49
CA GLU A 76 -15.24 -9.80 0.19
C GLU A 76 -14.16 -10.89 0.19
N MET A 77 -12.94 -10.56 -0.29
CA MET A 77 -11.82 -11.49 -0.33
C MET A 77 -11.15 -11.69 1.04
N THR A 78 -11.40 -10.79 1.99
CA THR A 78 -10.87 -10.90 3.35
C THR A 78 -11.68 -11.95 4.13
N PRO A 79 -11.05 -12.95 4.77
CA PRO A 79 -11.72 -13.94 5.60
C PRO A 79 -12.52 -13.34 6.76
N ASN A 80 -13.47 -14.11 7.32
CA ASN A 80 -14.37 -13.63 8.35
C ASN A 80 -13.73 -13.43 9.73
N ASP A 81 -12.55 -13.97 9.94
CA ASP A 81 -11.75 -13.85 11.18
C ASP A 81 -10.51 -12.97 11.01
N SER A 82 -10.46 -12.24 9.88
CA SER A 82 -9.33 -11.42 9.49
C SER A 82 -9.63 -9.92 9.58
N LYS A 83 -8.59 -9.11 9.38
CA LYS A 83 -8.68 -7.65 9.44
C LYS A 83 -8.52 -7.03 8.05
N ILE A 84 -9.39 -6.09 7.69
CA ILE A 84 -9.19 -5.21 6.55
C ILE A 84 -9.00 -3.77 6.98
N VAL A 85 -8.01 -3.10 6.39
CA VAL A 85 -7.69 -1.69 6.66
C VAL A 85 -7.79 -0.89 5.37
N TYR A 86 -8.73 0.04 5.33
CA TYR A 86 -8.84 1.01 4.25
C TYR A 86 -7.92 2.20 4.50
N VAL A 87 -6.94 2.37 3.63
CA VAL A 87 -5.96 3.46 3.67
C VAL A 87 -6.24 4.48 2.55
N GLY A 88 -6.79 3.99 1.43
CA GLY A 88 -7.26 4.85 0.33
C GLY A 88 -8.50 5.64 0.76
N VAL A 89 -8.56 6.91 0.33
CA VAL A 89 -9.77 7.73 0.52
C VAL A 89 -10.81 7.27 -0.50
N PRO A 90 -12.02 6.85 -0.08
CA PRO A 90 -13.01 6.34 -1.02
C PRO A 90 -13.50 7.42 -1.99
N ASP A 91 -13.60 7.06 -3.26
CA ASP A 91 -14.12 7.92 -4.35
C ASP A 91 -15.66 7.89 -4.43
N GLY A 92 -16.32 7.08 -3.60
CA GLY A 92 -17.77 6.93 -3.55
C GLY A 92 -18.24 6.13 -2.36
N LYS A 93 -19.53 5.83 -2.33
CA LYS A 93 -20.13 4.92 -1.34
C LYS A 93 -19.72 3.50 -1.63
N ILE A 94 -19.47 2.72 -0.58
CA ILE A 94 -19.19 1.29 -0.65
C ILE A 94 -20.41 0.51 -0.12
N SER A 95 -20.69 -0.63 -0.75
CA SER A 95 -21.73 -1.57 -0.33
C SER A 95 -21.09 -2.87 0.13
N ILE A 96 -21.23 -3.22 1.40
CA ILE A 96 -20.62 -4.42 1.99
C ILE A 96 -21.65 -5.21 2.78
N TYR A 97 -21.50 -6.53 2.79
CA TYR A 97 -22.27 -7.39 3.68
C TYR A 97 -21.74 -7.29 5.10
N SER A 98 -22.49 -6.65 5.98
CA SER A 98 -22.03 -6.24 7.31
C SER A 98 -22.06 -7.35 8.37
N LEU A 99 -22.80 -8.46 8.16
CA LEU A 99 -22.94 -9.51 9.18
C LEU A 99 -21.61 -10.05 9.72
N PRO A 100 -20.55 -10.27 8.89
CA PRO A 100 -19.25 -10.74 9.42
C PRO A 100 -18.61 -9.79 10.44
N LEU A 101 -18.93 -8.48 10.39
CA LEU A 101 -18.45 -7.49 11.37
C LEU A 101 -19.06 -7.66 12.75
N ALA A 102 -20.21 -8.33 12.86
CA ALA A 102 -20.82 -8.67 14.16
C ALA A 102 -20.10 -9.84 14.86
N PHE A 103 -19.18 -10.49 14.19
CA PHE A 103 -18.37 -11.61 14.72
C PHE A 103 -16.90 -11.20 14.82
N ASN A 104 -16.05 -11.83 14.03
CA ASN A 104 -14.59 -11.66 14.14
C ASN A 104 -13.95 -10.79 13.07
N LYS A 105 -14.66 -10.52 11.96
CA LYS A 105 -14.12 -9.67 10.90
C LYS A 105 -13.97 -8.23 11.37
N THR A 106 -12.81 -7.67 11.18
CA THR A 106 -12.54 -6.27 11.56
C THR A 106 -12.37 -5.42 10.31
N LEU A 107 -13.14 -4.34 10.19
CA LEU A 107 -12.92 -3.27 9.23
C LEU A 107 -12.43 -2.02 9.96
N LYS A 108 -11.26 -1.52 9.55
CA LYS A 108 -10.71 -0.25 10.06
C LYS A 108 -10.43 0.70 8.91
N VAL A 109 -10.68 1.98 9.12
CA VAL A 109 -10.21 3.05 8.22
C VAL A 109 -9.01 3.71 8.87
N SER A 110 -7.92 3.87 8.11
CA SER A 110 -6.70 4.53 8.59
C SER A 110 -6.71 6.00 8.18
N HIS A 111 -6.74 6.88 9.16
CA HIS A 111 -6.56 8.32 8.94
C HIS A 111 -5.14 8.72 9.37
N GLY A 112 -4.22 8.83 8.38
CA GLY A 112 -2.82 9.17 8.65
C GLY A 112 -2.07 8.14 9.52
N GLY A 113 -2.56 6.88 9.63
CA GLY A 113 -1.95 5.83 10.43
C GLY A 113 -2.09 6.01 11.94
N ASP A 114 -3.02 6.84 12.41
CA ASP A 114 -3.18 7.25 13.82
C ASP A 114 -1.85 7.81 14.39
N THR A 115 -1.06 8.49 13.56
CA THR A 115 0.29 8.96 13.86
C THR A 115 0.27 10.12 14.86
N THR A 116 1.17 10.06 15.84
CA THR A 116 1.56 11.20 16.67
C THR A 116 2.91 11.72 16.16
N PRO A 117 2.95 12.78 15.32
CA PRO A 117 4.16 13.18 14.57
C PRO A 117 5.40 13.40 15.47
N GLU A 118 5.21 14.04 16.62
CA GLU A 118 6.28 14.35 17.57
C GLU A 118 6.96 13.10 18.15
N LYS A 119 6.24 11.97 18.17
CA LYS A 119 6.76 10.69 18.66
C LYS A 119 7.24 9.80 17.52
N ASP A 120 6.48 9.73 16.44
CA ASP A 120 6.69 8.73 15.40
C ASP A 120 7.75 9.16 14.38
N ILE A 121 7.83 10.46 14.05
CA ILE A 121 8.90 10.96 13.15
C ILE A 121 10.29 10.68 13.72
N PRO A 122 10.62 11.00 14.99
CA PRO A 122 11.92 10.65 15.57
C PRO A 122 12.21 9.14 15.57
N ARG A 123 11.18 8.29 15.74
CA ARG A 123 11.35 6.82 15.65
C ARG A 123 11.74 6.39 14.25
N TYR A 124 11.06 6.92 13.22
CA TYR A 124 11.39 6.62 11.82
C TYR A 124 12.78 7.11 11.45
N VAL A 125 13.20 8.31 11.91
CA VAL A 125 14.56 8.81 11.71
C VAL A 125 15.58 7.83 12.28
N LYS A 126 15.40 7.37 13.52
CA LYS A 126 16.29 6.36 14.13
C LYS A 126 16.35 5.06 13.33
N LEU A 127 15.24 4.60 12.75
CA LEU A 127 15.24 3.41 11.90
C LEU A 127 16.07 3.63 10.62
N VAL A 128 16.02 4.83 10.04
CA VAL A 128 16.83 5.19 8.86
C VAL A 128 18.31 5.28 9.22
N GLU A 129 18.66 5.98 10.29
CA GLU A 129 20.04 6.13 10.79
C GLU A 129 20.69 4.77 11.08
N ASN A 130 19.91 3.83 11.64
CA ASN A 130 20.37 2.47 11.92
C ASN A 130 20.24 1.53 10.71
N LYS A 131 20.00 2.05 9.50
CA LYS A 131 19.87 1.30 8.25
C LYS A 131 18.80 0.19 8.27
N LYS A 132 17.80 0.31 9.16
CA LYS A 132 16.65 -0.61 9.23
C LYS A 132 15.62 -0.27 8.18
N ILE A 133 15.54 0.99 7.76
CA ILE A 133 14.68 1.49 6.68
C ILE A 133 15.54 2.24 5.67
N ASN A 134 15.29 2.01 4.39
CA ASN A 134 15.93 2.73 3.29
C ASN A 134 14.86 3.24 2.32
N PHE A 135 14.78 4.55 2.17
CA PHE A 135 13.81 5.23 1.30
C PHE A 135 14.37 5.63 -0.08
N ASN A 136 15.64 5.35 -0.38
CA ASN A 136 16.29 5.81 -1.61
C ASN A 136 15.56 5.37 -2.88
N ASN A 137 14.94 4.19 -2.86
CA ASN A 137 14.20 3.65 -4.01
C ASN A 137 12.73 4.11 -4.09
N LEU A 138 12.25 4.93 -3.13
CA LEU A 138 10.87 5.46 -3.18
C LEU A 138 10.76 6.64 -4.13
N ILE A 139 11.81 7.46 -4.26
CA ILE A 139 11.85 8.60 -5.18
C ILE A 139 12.14 8.04 -6.56
N SER A 140 11.16 8.11 -7.45
CA SER A 140 11.28 7.58 -8.81
C SER A 140 11.69 8.64 -9.82
N HIS A 141 11.35 9.90 -9.56
CA HIS A 141 11.63 11.03 -10.45
C HIS A 141 11.87 12.30 -9.65
N GLU A 142 12.72 13.16 -10.19
CA GLU A 142 13.00 14.50 -9.66
C GLU A 142 12.75 15.53 -10.74
N PHE A 143 12.12 16.64 -10.37
CA PHE A 143 11.83 17.78 -11.26
C PHE A 143 12.17 19.08 -10.54
N ASN A 144 12.53 20.10 -11.30
CA ASN A 144 12.59 21.47 -10.79
C ASN A 144 11.18 22.06 -10.68
N LEU A 145 11.01 23.12 -9.90
CA LEU A 145 9.71 23.78 -9.77
C LEU A 145 9.17 24.31 -11.10
N SER A 146 10.05 24.74 -12.02
CA SER A 146 9.67 25.16 -13.36
C SER A 146 9.03 24.05 -14.22
N GLU A 147 9.26 22.79 -13.87
CA GLU A 147 8.77 21.60 -14.58
C GLU A 147 7.54 20.97 -13.87
N ILE A 148 6.90 21.70 -12.97
CA ILE A 148 5.81 21.18 -12.11
C ILE A 148 4.67 20.57 -12.92
N ASN A 149 4.32 21.14 -14.07
CA ASN A 149 3.24 20.61 -14.89
C ASN A 149 3.59 19.25 -15.52
N GLU A 150 4.85 19.04 -15.90
CA GLU A 150 5.33 17.74 -16.41
C GLU A 150 5.29 16.70 -15.31
N ALA A 151 5.75 17.08 -14.10
CA ALA A 151 5.68 16.22 -12.92
C ALA A 151 4.23 15.80 -12.57
N ILE A 152 3.28 16.73 -12.64
CA ILE A 152 1.85 16.47 -12.41
C ILE A 152 1.30 15.53 -13.49
N ASN A 153 1.64 15.77 -14.76
CA ASN A 153 1.19 14.93 -15.86
C ASN A 153 1.73 13.51 -15.71
N LEU A 154 3.01 13.34 -15.39
CA LEU A 154 3.58 12.02 -15.09
C LEU A 154 2.88 11.36 -13.90
N PHE A 155 2.62 12.09 -12.81
CA PHE A 155 1.91 11.56 -11.65
C PHE A 155 0.53 11.02 -12.01
N ARG A 156 -0.22 11.73 -12.86
CA ARG A 156 -1.55 11.32 -13.33
C ARG A 156 -1.55 10.02 -14.13
N THR A 157 -0.44 9.66 -14.78
CA THR A 157 -0.34 8.38 -15.49
C THR A 157 -0.30 7.17 -14.56
N GLY A 158 -0.09 7.38 -13.26
CA GLY A 158 0.08 6.30 -12.28
C GLY A 158 1.42 5.55 -12.39
N LYS A 159 2.28 5.86 -13.35
CA LYS A 159 3.58 5.19 -13.57
C LYS A 159 4.65 5.65 -12.57
N ALA A 160 4.58 6.87 -12.08
CA ALA A 160 5.51 7.37 -11.08
C ALA A 160 5.27 6.75 -9.69
N GLY A 161 6.36 6.54 -8.95
CA GLY A 161 6.32 6.28 -7.52
C GLY A 161 6.16 7.60 -6.73
N ARG A 162 7.21 8.01 -6.02
CA ARG A 162 7.27 9.32 -5.38
C ARG A 162 8.02 10.30 -6.30
N ILE A 163 7.39 11.42 -6.62
CA ILE A 163 8.02 12.52 -7.38
C ILE A 163 8.53 13.56 -6.37
N LEU A 164 9.78 13.95 -6.50
CA LEU A 164 10.39 15.04 -5.73
C LEU A 164 10.46 16.30 -6.58
N ILE A 165 10.01 17.43 -6.04
CA ILE A 165 10.14 18.74 -6.65
C ILE A 165 11.23 19.54 -5.93
N LYS A 166 12.27 19.92 -6.66
CA LYS A 166 13.35 20.78 -6.16
C LYS A 166 12.92 22.24 -6.27
N ILE A 167 12.77 22.90 -5.12
CA ILE A 167 12.30 24.31 -5.06
C ILE A 167 13.50 25.26 -5.19
N ASN A 168 14.62 24.93 -4.58
CA ASN A 168 15.84 25.73 -4.63
C ASN A 168 16.80 25.16 -5.67
N LYS A 169 17.38 26.02 -6.53
CA LYS A 169 18.60 25.65 -7.26
C LYS A 169 19.70 25.43 -6.24
N GLU A 170 20.34 24.28 -6.23
CA GLU A 170 21.63 24.14 -5.57
C GLU A 170 22.55 25.24 -6.12
N LYS A 171 23.09 26.08 -5.21
CA LYS A 171 24.09 27.10 -5.58
C LYS A 171 25.41 26.42 -5.88
#